data_22bf41c951b8083938298c9f3f426fd8
#
_entry.id   22bf41c951b8083938298c9f3f426fd8
#
_cell.length_a   1.000
_cell.length_b   1.000
_cell.length_c   1.000
_cell.angle_alpha   90.00
_cell.angle_beta   90.00
_cell.angle_gamma   90.00
#
_symmetry.space_group_name_H-M   'P 1'
#
loop_
_entity.id
_entity.type
_entity.pdbx_description
1 polymer ?
#
loop_
_entity_poly.entity_id
_entity_poly.type
_entity_poly.pdbx_seq_one_letter_code
_entity_poly.pdbx_strand_id
1 'polypeptide(L)'
;KTKIHKNLKNKLNNKRINLIYQRFEKSLNIKENFAVAVSGGPDSLALAFLAKIYSIKHNLKTKFFIVNHKLRQESTKEAIKVKKLLNEFLINLEILTWRGKKPLKNIQAIARKKRYELLFLKCDRYKLNNILLGHHQDDLFENFFIRLLRGSGLKGLISLDMKSKINNKNLLRPLLDQKKKDLEFISKFVFDFYVK
;
A
#
# COMPACT_ATOMS: atom_id res chain seq x y z
N LYS A 1 -15.19 19.42 -2.77
CA LYS A 1 -13.78 18.95 -2.64
C LYS A 1 -13.09 19.51 -1.39
N THR A 2 -13.20 20.80 -1.13
CA THR A 2 -12.52 21.50 0.01
C THR A 2 -12.93 20.94 1.38
N LYS A 3 -14.23 20.63 1.59
CA LYS A 3 -14.78 20.16 2.89
C LYS A 3 -14.24 18.77 3.28
N ILE A 4 -14.13 17.84 2.33
CA ILE A 4 -13.63 16.48 2.59
C ILE A 4 -12.11 16.47 2.77
N HIS A 5 -11.36 17.29 2.02
CA HIS A 5 -9.94 17.50 2.28
C HIS A 5 -9.69 18.08 3.67
N LYS A 6 -10.55 18.98 4.15
CA LYS A 6 -10.51 19.51 5.51
C LYS A 6 -10.78 18.42 6.54
N ASN A 7 -11.77 17.54 6.30
CA ASN A 7 -12.08 16.42 7.18
C ASN A 7 -10.92 15.42 7.30
N LEU A 8 -10.28 15.05 6.18
CA LEU A 8 -9.08 14.20 6.20
C LEU A 8 -7.93 14.84 6.98
N LYS A 9 -7.68 16.15 6.76
CA LYS A 9 -6.65 16.88 7.51
C LYS A 9 -6.97 16.96 9.01
N ASN A 10 -8.24 17.12 9.38
CA ASN A 10 -8.66 17.16 10.78
C ASN A 10 -8.35 15.84 11.53
N LYS A 11 -8.24 14.70 10.83
CA LYS A 11 -7.80 13.45 11.45
C LYS A 11 -6.36 13.54 11.99
N LEU A 12 -5.52 14.43 11.43
CA LEU A 12 -4.17 14.72 11.95
C LEU A 12 -4.18 15.48 13.29
N ASN A 13 -5.30 16.00 13.75
CA ASN A 13 -5.41 16.61 15.08
C ASN A 13 -5.26 15.56 16.20
N ASN A 14 -5.48 14.28 15.89
CA ASN A 14 -5.12 13.20 16.79
C ASN A 14 -3.59 13.10 16.90
N LYS A 15 -3.04 13.32 18.10
CA LYS A 15 -1.58 13.33 18.36
C LYS A 15 -0.87 12.06 17.86
N ARG A 16 -1.47 10.87 18.07
CA ARG A 16 -0.89 9.60 17.63
C ARG A 16 -0.81 9.52 16.10
N ILE A 17 -1.89 9.88 15.40
CA ILE A 17 -1.92 9.88 13.92
C ILE A 17 -0.90 10.89 13.38
N ASN A 18 -0.81 12.06 13.99
CA ASN A 18 0.15 13.08 13.56
C ASN A 18 1.60 12.60 13.69
N LEU A 19 1.97 11.97 14.80
CA LEU A 19 3.31 11.39 14.98
C LEU A 19 3.64 10.33 13.92
N ILE A 20 2.67 9.44 13.62
CA ILE A 20 2.83 8.43 12.57
C ILE A 20 2.99 9.11 11.21
N TYR A 21 2.19 10.13 10.92
CA TYR A 21 2.29 10.89 9.68
C TYR A 21 3.64 11.59 9.52
N GLN A 22 4.17 12.22 10.58
CA GLN A 22 5.49 12.86 10.54
C GLN A 22 6.63 11.87 10.21
N ARG A 23 6.61 10.68 10.81
CA ARG A 23 7.56 9.61 10.48
C ARG A 23 7.40 9.17 9.02
N PHE A 24 6.17 8.91 8.60
CA PHE A 24 5.85 8.56 7.21
C PHE A 24 6.34 9.62 6.22
N GLU A 25 6.08 10.89 6.48
CA GLU A 25 6.50 12.01 5.63
C GLU A 25 8.02 12.09 5.52
N LYS A 26 8.73 11.92 6.65
CA LYS A 26 10.20 11.88 6.69
C LYS A 26 10.77 10.70 5.88
N SER A 27 10.17 9.52 6.02
CA SER A 27 10.61 8.31 5.30
C SER A 27 10.34 8.39 3.80
N LEU A 28 9.24 9.01 3.39
CA LEU A 28 8.82 9.02 1.99
C LEU A 28 9.63 9.99 1.12
N ASN A 29 9.78 11.23 1.55
CA ASN A 29 10.56 12.31 0.92
C ASN A 29 10.65 12.25 -0.63
N ILE A 30 9.51 12.15 -1.32
CA ILE A 30 9.42 12.17 -2.78
C ILE A 30 8.77 13.45 -3.27
N LYS A 31 9.24 13.96 -4.43
CA LYS A 31 8.73 15.17 -5.08
C LYS A 31 7.98 14.89 -6.39
N GLU A 32 7.83 13.62 -6.73
CA GLU A 32 7.20 13.18 -7.97
C GLU A 32 5.81 12.56 -7.69
N ASN A 33 4.99 12.52 -8.74
CA ASN A 33 3.73 11.79 -8.71
C ASN A 33 3.97 10.29 -8.47
N PHE A 34 3.05 9.63 -7.78
CA PHE A 34 3.24 8.25 -7.37
C PHE A 34 1.93 7.43 -7.34
N ALA A 35 2.10 6.13 -7.33
CA ALA A 35 1.03 5.16 -7.14
C ALA A 35 1.06 4.57 -5.72
N VAL A 36 -0.07 4.10 -5.25
CA VAL A 36 -0.24 3.38 -3.98
C VAL A 36 -0.92 2.05 -4.25
N ALA A 37 -0.27 0.96 -3.87
CA ALA A 37 -0.87 -0.37 -3.91
C ALA A 37 -1.69 -0.63 -2.64
N VAL A 38 -2.98 -0.89 -2.82
CA VAL A 38 -3.93 -1.16 -1.75
C VAL A 38 -4.34 -2.63 -1.81
N SER A 39 -4.43 -3.32 -0.67
CA SER A 39 -4.93 -4.69 -0.56
C SER A 39 -6.29 -4.78 0.15
N GLY A 40 -6.66 -3.73 0.88
CA GLY A 40 -7.85 -3.68 1.72
C GLY A 40 -7.60 -4.04 3.18
N GLY A 41 -6.42 -4.61 3.51
CA GLY A 41 -6.00 -4.81 4.89
C GLY A 41 -5.61 -3.50 5.59
N PRO A 42 -5.47 -3.52 6.94
CA PRO A 42 -5.29 -2.31 7.75
C PRO A 42 -4.07 -1.48 7.33
N ASP A 43 -2.94 -2.15 7.04
CA ASP A 43 -1.69 -1.47 6.68
C ASP A 43 -1.81 -0.71 5.37
N SER A 44 -2.45 -1.33 4.37
CA SER A 44 -2.65 -0.72 3.06
C SER A 44 -3.69 0.41 3.08
N LEU A 45 -4.69 0.33 3.97
CA LEU A 45 -5.66 1.42 4.18
C LEU A 45 -5.00 2.59 4.92
N ALA A 46 -4.21 2.30 5.97
CA ALA A 46 -3.41 3.32 6.65
C ALA A 46 -2.46 4.02 5.67
N LEU A 47 -1.76 3.24 4.82
CA LEU A 47 -0.92 3.80 3.75
C LEU A 47 -1.73 4.70 2.81
N ALA A 48 -2.92 4.26 2.37
CA ALA A 48 -3.76 5.05 1.47
C ALA A 48 -4.15 6.41 2.08
N PHE A 49 -4.49 6.43 3.37
CA PHE A 49 -4.78 7.66 4.11
C PHE A 49 -3.56 8.58 4.20
N LEU A 50 -2.42 8.07 4.67
CA LEU A 50 -1.19 8.86 4.84
C LEU A 50 -0.69 9.40 3.50
N ALA A 51 -0.69 8.57 2.46
CA ALA A 51 -0.31 8.95 1.10
C ALA A 51 -1.25 9.99 0.49
N LYS A 52 -2.56 9.93 0.78
CA LYS A 52 -3.52 10.94 0.34
C LYS A 52 -3.25 12.29 0.98
N ILE A 53 -2.97 12.33 2.29
CA ILE A 53 -2.60 13.58 2.98
C ILE A 53 -1.30 14.14 2.43
N TYR A 54 -0.29 13.28 2.25
CA TYR A 54 1.00 13.65 1.67
C TYR A 54 0.81 14.31 0.29
N SER A 55 0.04 13.66 -0.58
CA SER A 55 -0.22 14.19 -1.92
C SER A 55 -0.89 15.56 -1.92
N ILE A 56 -1.81 15.80 -0.97
CA ILE A 56 -2.47 17.10 -0.82
C ILE A 56 -1.50 18.16 -0.29
N LYS A 57 -0.67 17.79 0.71
CA LYS A 57 0.28 18.72 1.34
C LYS A 57 1.37 19.15 0.37
N HIS A 58 1.86 18.23 -0.46
CA HIS A 58 2.96 18.45 -1.41
C HIS A 58 2.49 18.75 -2.85
N ASN A 59 1.18 18.95 -3.07
CA ASN A 59 0.58 19.21 -4.39
C ASN A 59 0.96 18.17 -5.46
N LEU A 60 0.96 16.87 -5.10
CA LEU A 60 1.31 15.75 -5.98
C LEU A 60 0.06 15.02 -6.46
N LYS A 61 0.12 14.50 -7.70
CA LYS A 61 -0.92 13.61 -8.23
C LYS A 61 -0.64 12.17 -7.78
N THR A 62 -1.67 11.51 -7.22
CA THR A 62 -1.56 10.14 -6.71
C THR A 62 -2.64 9.27 -7.30
N LYS A 63 -2.28 8.05 -7.69
CA LYS A 63 -3.20 6.99 -8.13
C LYS A 63 -3.20 5.85 -7.12
N PHE A 64 -4.37 5.29 -6.86
CA PHE A 64 -4.54 4.18 -5.94
C PHE A 64 -5.05 2.97 -6.72
N PHE A 65 -4.39 1.82 -6.53
CA PHE A 65 -4.71 0.59 -7.24
C PHE A 65 -4.91 -0.57 -6.28
N ILE A 66 -5.95 -1.36 -6.51
CA ILE A 66 -6.13 -2.67 -5.88
C ILE A 66 -6.14 -3.74 -6.96
N VAL A 67 -5.40 -4.84 -6.76
CA VAL A 67 -5.37 -5.96 -7.69
C VAL A 67 -6.34 -7.04 -7.23
N ASN A 68 -7.38 -7.27 -8.02
CA ASN A 68 -8.30 -8.37 -7.84
C ASN A 68 -7.82 -9.60 -8.61
N HIS A 69 -7.27 -10.57 -7.89
CA HIS A 69 -6.75 -11.82 -8.46
C HIS A 69 -7.84 -12.84 -8.81
N LYS A 70 -9.09 -12.65 -8.35
CA LYS A 70 -10.20 -13.61 -8.50
C LYS A 70 -9.87 -15.04 -8.02
N LEU A 71 -8.99 -15.16 -7.03
CA LEU A 71 -8.58 -16.46 -6.48
C LEU A 71 -9.62 -17.01 -5.48
N ARG A 72 -10.34 -16.13 -4.78
CA ARG A 72 -11.46 -16.45 -3.87
C ARG A 72 -12.73 -15.83 -4.45
N GLN A 73 -13.89 -16.43 -4.14
CA GLN A 73 -15.19 -15.92 -4.61
C GLN A 73 -15.45 -14.49 -4.11
N GLU A 74 -15.06 -14.21 -2.86
CA GLU A 74 -15.28 -12.93 -2.19
C GLU A 74 -14.35 -11.82 -2.68
N SER A 75 -13.22 -12.13 -3.31
CA SER A 75 -12.18 -11.15 -3.64
C SER A 75 -12.68 -9.96 -4.49
N THR A 76 -13.67 -10.20 -5.35
CA THR A 76 -14.30 -9.14 -6.15
C THR A 76 -15.19 -8.24 -5.28
N LYS A 77 -15.99 -8.85 -4.40
CA LYS A 77 -16.86 -8.12 -3.45
C LYS A 77 -16.03 -7.27 -2.48
N GLU A 78 -14.94 -7.85 -1.97
CA GLU A 78 -13.98 -7.15 -1.10
C GLU A 78 -13.37 -5.93 -1.81
N ALA A 79 -12.86 -6.09 -3.03
CA ALA A 79 -12.27 -5.00 -3.81
C ALA A 79 -13.28 -3.87 -4.09
N ILE A 80 -14.54 -4.21 -4.40
CA ILE A 80 -15.62 -3.23 -4.59
C ILE A 80 -15.94 -2.52 -3.28
N LYS A 81 -16.00 -3.23 -2.15
CA LYS A 81 -16.25 -2.65 -0.83
C LYS A 81 -15.14 -1.65 -0.44
N VAL A 82 -13.88 -2.04 -0.63
CA VAL A 82 -12.73 -1.15 -0.39
C VAL A 82 -12.78 0.08 -1.30
N LYS A 83 -13.16 -0.09 -2.57
CA LYS A 83 -13.31 1.03 -3.50
C LYS A 83 -14.40 2.00 -3.05
N LYS A 84 -15.57 1.51 -2.63
CA LYS A 84 -16.66 2.36 -2.11
C LYS A 84 -16.19 3.15 -0.90
N LEU A 85 -15.60 2.45 0.08
CA LEU A 85 -15.05 3.06 1.28
C LEU A 85 -14.06 4.19 0.98
N LEU A 86 -13.05 3.94 0.16
CA LEU A 86 -12.03 4.93 -0.15
C LEU A 86 -12.56 6.13 -0.94
N ASN A 87 -13.59 5.92 -1.78
CA ASN A 87 -14.23 7.01 -2.53
C ASN A 87 -14.90 8.04 -1.62
N GLU A 88 -15.44 7.63 -0.45
CA GLU A 88 -16.01 8.54 0.56
C GLU A 88 -14.97 9.54 1.07
N PHE A 89 -13.69 9.16 1.01
CA PHE A 89 -12.55 10.01 1.39
C PHE A 89 -11.84 10.66 0.20
N LEU A 90 -12.46 10.69 -0.99
CA LEU A 90 -11.87 11.19 -2.25
C LEU A 90 -10.55 10.48 -2.61
N ILE A 91 -10.42 9.22 -2.23
CA ILE A 91 -9.35 8.33 -2.64
C ILE A 91 -9.90 7.46 -3.77
N ASN A 92 -9.71 7.91 -5.02
CA ASN A 92 -10.21 7.20 -6.18
C ASN A 92 -9.41 5.92 -6.42
N LEU A 93 -9.95 4.78 -5.96
CA LEU A 93 -9.33 3.48 -6.12
C LEU A 93 -9.72 2.84 -7.46
N GLU A 94 -8.73 2.43 -8.23
CA GLU A 94 -8.93 1.67 -9.46
C GLU A 94 -8.70 0.18 -9.21
N ILE A 95 -9.65 -0.67 -9.62
CA ILE A 95 -9.55 -2.13 -9.48
C ILE A 95 -8.89 -2.69 -10.74
N LEU A 96 -7.73 -3.32 -10.58
CA LEU A 96 -7.00 -4.02 -11.63
C LEU A 96 -7.36 -5.51 -11.56
N THR A 97 -8.08 -6.01 -12.53
CA THR A 97 -8.57 -7.40 -12.50
C THR A 97 -7.66 -8.31 -13.33
N TRP A 98 -7.16 -9.37 -12.69
CA TRP A 98 -6.50 -10.45 -13.41
C TRP A 98 -7.52 -11.30 -14.17
N ARG A 99 -7.31 -11.44 -15.48
CA ARG A 99 -8.19 -12.19 -16.40
C ARG A 99 -7.62 -13.55 -16.85
N GLY A 100 -6.53 -14.03 -16.25
CA GLY A 100 -5.92 -15.32 -16.58
C GLY A 100 -6.59 -16.52 -15.91
N LYS A 101 -6.21 -17.72 -16.33
CA LYS A 101 -6.62 -18.96 -15.69
C LYS A 101 -6.08 -19.04 -14.26
N LYS A 102 -6.88 -19.58 -13.34
CA LYS A 102 -6.46 -19.78 -11.94
C LYS A 102 -5.34 -20.85 -11.91
N PRO A 103 -4.17 -20.56 -11.32
CA PRO A 103 -3.09 -21.51 -11.23
C PRO A 103 -3.43 -22.64 -10.27
N LEU A 104 -3.01 -23.86 -10.60
CA LEU A 104 -3.21 -25.05 -9.75
C LEU A 104 -2.07 -25.24 -8.74
N LYS A 105 -0.86 -24.74 -9.08
CA LYS A 105 0.35 -24.84 -8.22
C LYS A 105 0.99 -23.47 -8.08
N ASN A 106 1.78 -23.29 -7.03
CA ASN A 106 2.50 -22.04 -6.75
C ASN A 106 1.61 -20.77 -6.78
N ILE A 107 0.38 -20.89 -6.32
CA ILE A 107 -0.67 -19.87 -6.42
C ILE A 107 -0.18 -18.52 -5.90
N GLN A 108 0.47 -18.49 -4.72
CA GLN A 108 0.93 -17.23 -4.11
C GLN A 108 2.02 -16.54 -4.92
N ALA A 109 3.00 -17.31 -5.42
CA ALA A 109 4.10 -16.76 -6.23
C ALA A 109 3.56 -16.19 -7.56
N ILE A 110 2.65 -16.92 -8.23
CA ILE A 110 2.03 -16.47 -9.47
C ILE A 110 1.15 -15.24 -9.23
N ALA A 111 0.35 -15.23 -8.16
CA ALA A 111 -0.46 -14.07 -7.78
C ALA A 111 0.41 -12.83 -7.49
N ARG A 112 1.54 -13.02 -6.78
CA ARG A 112 2.50 -11.94 -6.53
C ARG A 112 3.10 -11.41 -7.84
N LYS A 113 3.52 -12.26 -8.75
CA LYS A 113 4.04 -11.88 -10.08
C LYS A 113 2.98 -11.09 -10.85
N LYS A 114 1.76 -11.61 -10.96
CA LYS A 114 0.64 -10.95 -11.66
C LYS A 114 0.22 -9.62 -11.04
N ARG A 115 0.31 -9.50 -9.72
CA ARG A 115 0.11 -8.21 -9.03
C ARG A 115 1.06 -7.14 -9.55
N TYR A 116 2.36 -7.43 -9.58
CA TYR A 116 3.34 -6.47 -10.05
C TYR A 116 3.20 -6.17 -11.54
N GLU A 117 2.94 -7.19 -12.38
CA GLU A 117 2.69 -6.98 -13.82
C GLU A 117 1.54 -5.98 -14.05
N LEU A 118 0.39 -6.19 -13.40
CA LEU A 118 -0.77 -5.31 -13.55
C LEU A 118 -0.51 -3.90 -13.01
N LEU A 119 0.16 -3.79 -11.86
CA LEU A 119 0.53 -2.52 -11.28
C LEU A 119 1.48 -1.74 -12.19
N PHE A 120 2.52 -2.39 -12.71
CA PHE A 120 3.53 -1.75 -13.57
C PHE A 120 2.91 -1.28 -14.88
N LEU A 121 2.13 -2.13 -15.55
CA LEU A 121 1.39 -1.75 -16.77
C LEU A 121 0.52 -0.51 -16.54
N LYS A 122 -0.14 -0.44 -15.37
CA LYS A 122 -1.00 0.70 -15.06
C LYS A 122 -0.19 1.95 -14.72
N CYS A 123 0.91 1.79 -14.00
CA CYS A 123 1.84 2.88 -13.71
C CYS A 123 2.47 3.46 -14.97
N ASP A 124 2.80 2.61 -15.96
CA ASP A 124 3.33 3.07 -17.26
C ASP A 124 2.31 3.96 -18.00
N ARG A 125 1.03 3.56 -18.04
CA ARG A 125 -0.03 4.36 -18.64
C ARG A 125 -0.20 5.75 -17.99
N TYR A 126 0.08 5.85 -16.68
CA TYR A 126 0.01 7.11 -15.95
C TYR A 126 1.37 7.82 -15.82
N LYS A 127 2.42 7.30 -16.44
CA LYS A 127 3.81 7.80 -16.34
C LYS A 127 4.28 7.95 -14.89
N LEU A 128 3.99 6.92 -14.05
CA LEU A 128 4.37 6.87 -12.64
C LEU A 128 5.52 5.89 -12.44
N ASN A 129 6.59 6.34 -11.79
CA ASN A 129 7.76 5.49 -11.51
C ASN A 129 7.82 5.06 -10.04
N ASN A 130 7.18 5.80 -9.13
CA ASN A 130 7.18 5.51 -7.70
C ASN A 130 5.90 4.79 -7.29
N ILE A 131 6.03 3.65 -6.61
CA ILE A 131 4.90 2.82 -6.14
C ILE A 131 5.08 2.57 -4.64
N LEU A 132 4.12 3.03 -3.84
CA LEU A 132 4.11 2.81 -2.39
C LEU A 132 3.48 1.47 -2.05
N LEU A 133 4.13 0.72 -1.16
CA LEU A 133 3.70 -0.58 -0.64
C LEU A 133 3.52 -0.51 0.88
N GLY A 134 2.47 -1.16 1.40
CA GLY A 134 2.11 -1.15 2.81
C GLY A 134 2.86 -2.18 3.67
N HIS A 135 4.15 -2.41 3.44
CA HIS A 135 4.98 -3.24 4.31
C HIS A 135 5.36 -2.45 5.56
N HIS A 136 5.34 -3.10 6.71
CA HIS A 136 5.62 -2.53 8.02
C HIS A 136 6.71 -3.30 8.78
N GLN A 137 6.97 -2.93 10.03
CA GLN A 137 8.06 -3.47 10.84
C GLN A 137 7.99 -4.99 11.00
N ASP A 138 6.81 -5.56 11.24
CA ASP A 138 6.66 -7.00 11.45
C ASP A 138 6.98 -7.79 10.17
N ASP A 139 6.71 -7.23 8.96
CA ASP A 139 7.11 -7.84 7.69
C ASP A 139 8.64 -7.95 7.55
N LEU A 140 9.38 -6.99 8.12
CA LEU A 140 10.85 -7.07 8.16
C LEU A 140 11.31 -8.26 8.99
N PHE A 141 10.76 -8.42 10.19
CA PHE A 141 11.10 -9.53 11.10
C PHE A 141 10.70 -10.87 10.48
N GLU A 142 9.49 -10.99 9.94
CA GLU A 142 9.02 -12.21 9.28
C GLU A 142 9.96 -12.61 8.13
N ASN A 143 10.29 -11.68 7.23
CA ASN A 143 11.23 -11.94 6.13
C ASN A 143 12.63 -12.34 6.64
N PHE A 144 13.12 -11.66 7.66
CA PHE A 144 14.41 -11.98 8.28
C PHE A 144 14.43 -13.42 8.80
N PHE A 145 13.44 -13.82 9.61
CA PHE A 145 13.37 -15.17 10.17
C PHE A 145 13.18 -16.25 9.11
N ILE A 146 12.32 -16.02 8.11
CA ILE A 146 12.13 -16.96 6.99
C ILE A 146 13.45 -17.20 6.25
N ARG A 147 14.26 -16.17 6.04
CA ARG A 147 15.55 -16.29 5.34
C ARG A 147 16.62 -16.91 6.22
N LEU A 148 16.64 -16.59 7.50
CA LEU A 148 17.53 -17.22 8.48
C LEU A 148 17.28 -18.73 8.51
N LEU A 149 16.04 -19.18 8.61
CA LEU A 149 15.67 -20.59 8.62
C LEU A 149 15.98 -21.32 7.29
N ARG A 150 16.06 -20.58 6.18
CA ARG A 150 16.44 -21.14 4.86
C ARG A 150 17.96 -21.15 4.63
N GLY A 151 18.78 -20.79 5.62
CA GLY A 151 20.23 -20.77 5.49
C GLY A 151 20.75 -19.69 4.52
N SER A 152 19.99 -18.60 4.32
CA SER A 152 20.44 -17.49 3.46
C SER A 152 21.66 -16.83 4.10
N GLY A 153 22.75 -16.64 3.33
CA GLY A 153 23.94 -15.92 3.81
C GLY A 153 23.64 -14.47 4.23
N LEU A 154 24.57 -13.82 4.90
CA LEU A 154 24.41 -12.47 5.49
C LEU A 154 23.83 -11.44 4.48
N LYS A 155 24.27 -11.45 3.22
CA LYS A 155 23.72 -10.59 2.14
C LYS A 155 22.27 -10.90 1.80
N GLY A 156 21.81 -12.12 2.02
CA GLY A 156 20.43 -12.55 1.81
C GLY A 156 19.50 -12.19 2.96
N LEU A 157 20.01 -11.93 4.16
CA LEU A 157 19.19 -11.60 5.34
C LEU A 157 18.59 -10.18 5.27
N ILE A 158 19.28 -9.24 4.62
CA ILE A 158 18.82 -7.85 4.43
C ILE A 158 17.98 -7.78 3.15
N SER A 159 16.68 -8.04 3.23
CA SER A 159 15.87 -8.23 2.01
C SER A 159 14.72 -7.26 1.79
N LEU A 160 14.32 -6.53 2.80
CA LEU A 160 13.25 -5.56 2.71
C LEU A 160 13.79 -4.15 2.94
N ASP A 161 14.39 -3.56 1.90
CA ASP A 161 14.83 -2.18 1.95
C ASP A 161 13.64 -1.22 1.81
N MET A 162 13.78 -0.03 2.41
CA MET A 162 12.85 1.09 2.23
C MET A 162 12.56 1.37 0.75
N LYS A 163 13.58 1.17 -0.11
CA LYS A 163 13.48 1.38 -1.55
C LYS A 163 14.12 0.21 -2.30
N SER A 164 13.40 -0.34 -3.26
CA SER A 164 13.93 -1.30 -4.23
C SER A 164 13.48 -0.95 -5.64
N LYS A 165 14.26 -1.34 -6.65
CA LYS A 165 13.95 -1.07 -8.04
C LYS A 165 13.66 -2.38 -8.79
N ILE A 166 12.52 -2.45 -9.47
CA ILE A 166 12.12 -3.56 -10.32
C ILE A 166 11.54 -3.00 -11.62
N ASN A 167 12.05 -3.44 -12.78
CA ASN A 167 11.55 -3.03 -14.11
C ASN A 167 11.38 -1.50 -14.22
N ASN A 168 12.41 -0.74 -13.86
CA ASN A 168 12.41 0.73 -13.85
C ASN A 168 11.37 1.39 -12.93
N LYS A 169 10.70 0.63 -12.05
CA LYS A 169 9.82 1.16 -11.00
C LYS A 169 10.50 1.15 -9.65
N ASN A 170 10.38 2.25 -8.92
CA ASN A 170 10.81 2.36 -7.53
C ASN A 170 9.69 1.84 -6.64
N LEU A 171 9.93 0.77 -5.92
CA LEU A 171 9.04 0.27 -4.88
C LEU A 171 9.47 0.87 -3.55
N LEU A 172 8.61 1.67 -2.95
CA LEU A 172 8.87 2.41 -1.72
C LEU A 172 8.03 1.81 -0.59
N ARG A 173 8.63 1.64 0.59
CA ARG A 173 7.98 1.04 1.78
C ARG A 173 8.09 2.03 2.96
N PRO A 174 7.34 3.12 2.93
CA PRO A 174 7.48 4.20 3.92
C PRO A 174 6.91 3.86 5.31
N LEU A 175 6.40 2.66 5.51
CA LEU A 175 5.86 2.19 6.79
C LEU A 175 6.78 1.18 7.50
N LEU A 176 7.99 0.90 6.98
CA LEU A 176 8.88 -0.11 7.55
C LEU A 176 9.32 0.17 8.99
N ASP A 177 9.28 1.41 9.44
CA ASP A 177 9.56 1.84 10.80
C ASP A 177 8.30 1.93 11.69
N GLN A 178 7.11 1.63 11.12
CA GLN A 178 5.84 1.71 11.83
C GLN A 178 5.42 0.36 12.40
N LYS A 179 4.84 0.39 13.60
CA LYS A 179 4.29 -0.81 14.23
C LYS A 179 2.91 -1.14 13.65
N LYS A 180 2.63 -2.41 13.44
CA LYS A 180 1.31 -2.90 12.96
C LYS A 180 0.13 -2.31 13.74
N LYS A 181 0.22 -2.28 15.09
CA LYS A 181 -0.80 -1.69 15.97
C LYS A 181 -1.10 -0.22 15.67
N ASP A 182 -0.13 0.55 15.17
CA ASP A 182 -0.32 1.94 14.79
C ASP A 182 -1.09 2.06 13.47
N LEU A 183 -0.83 1.16 12.52
CA LEU A 183 -1.53 1.11 11.24
C LEU A 183 -2.97 0.61 11.40
N GLU A 184 -3.19 -0.41 12.22
CA GLU A 184 -4.52 -0.88 12.60
C GLU A 184 -5.34 0.23 13.28
N PHE A 185 -4.71 1.00 14.18
CA PHE A 185 -5.33 2.15 14.82
C PHE A 185 -5.78 3.21 13.79
N ILE A 186 -4.91 3.56 12.82
CA ILE A 186 -5.28 4.51 11.75
C ILE A 186 -6.46 3.97 10.95
N SER A 187 -6.40 2.72 10.49
CA SER A 187 -7.46 2.12 9.69
C SER A 187 -8.81 2.13 10.42
N LYS A 188 -8.82 1.76 11.69
CA LYS A 188 -10.03 1.79 12.51
C LYS A 188 -10.52 3.21 12.77
N PHE A 189 -9.64 4.13 13.15
CA PHE A 189 -10.01 5.51 13.49
C PHE A 189 -10.51 6.32 12.28
N VAL A 190 -9.93 6.05 11.09
CA VAL A 190 -10.26 6.81 9.87
C VAL A 190 -11.43 6.19 9.14
N PHE A 191 -11.41 4.87 8.95
CA PHE A 191 -12.33 4.16 8.04
C PHE A 191 -13.35 3.29 8.77
N ASP A 192 -13.12 2.96 10.04
CA ASP A 192 -13.89 1.97 10.83
C ASP A 192 -14.04 0.60 10.13
N PHE A 193 -13.08 0.27 9.25
CA PHE A 193 -13.14 -0.92 8.39
C PHE A 193 -11.75 -1.36 7.91
N TYR A 194 -11.59 -2.67 7.77
CA TYR A 194 -10.57 -3.33 6.92
C TYR A 194 -10.99 -4.77 6.60
N VAL A 195 -10.45 -5.33 5.51
CA VAL A 195 -10.61 -6.75 5.16
C VAL A 195 -9.67 -7.58 6.04
N LYS A 196 -10.21 -8.60 6.70
CA LYS A 196 -9.46 -9.57 7.53
C LYS A 196 -8.79 -10.62 6.68
#